data_98e1c16ce6d293095defd70523b0b578
#
_entry.id   98e1c16ce6d293095defd70523b0b578
#
_cell.length_a   1.000
_cell.length_b   1.000
_cell.length_c   1.000
_cell.angle_alpha   90.00
_cell.angle_beta   90.00
_cell.angle_gamma   90.00
#
_symmetry.space_group_name_H-M   'P 1'
#
loop_
_entity.id
_entity.type
_entity.pdbx_description
1 polymer ?
#
loop_
_entity_poly.entity_id
_entity_poly.type
_entity_poly.pdbx_seq_one_letter_code
_entity_poly.pdbx_strand_id
1 'polypeptide(L)'
;AKTGEVLTITPAARRLFSYVPQGNTMFSGTIAENMRNVRPDATDEEIKEVLIVSCAWEFVQKLPDGIYSKVGERGVGFSEGQAQRLSIARALLRRAPILLLDEATSALDVATERRVLKNIMQTNEPRTCIVTTHRPTVLSVCRRVYGIREQRCVVLTAEEVQKMMDEF
;
A
#
# COMPACT_ATOMS: atom_id res chain seq x y z
N ALA A 1 20.85 -1.72 7.51
CA ALA A 1 22.02 -0.97 7.97
C ALA A 1 23.25 -1.50 7.23
N LYS A 2 24.09 -0.62 6.67
CA LYS A 2 25.34 -0.99 5.98
C LYS A 2 26.45 -1.43 6.94
N THR A 3 26.22 -1.28 8.24
CA THR A 3 27.24 -1.46 9.30
C THR A 3 27.12 -2.81 10.02
N GLY A 4 26.11 -3.63 9.75
CA GLY A 4 25.89 -4.89 10.47
C GLY A 4 25.46 -4.73 11.94
N GLU A 5 25.19 -3.50 12.38
CA GLU A 5 24.71 -3.25 13.74
C GLU A 5 23.32 -3.84 13.96
N VAL A 6 23.15 -4.54 15.05
CA VAL A 6 21.84 -5.05 15.49
C VAL A 6 21.12 -3.94 16.22
N LEU A 7 20.03 -3.46 15.64
CA LEU A 7 19.17 -2.46 16.27
C LEU A 7 18.06 -3.16 17.06
N THR A 8 17.92 -2.79 18.32
CA THR A 8 16.78 -3.22 19.13
C THR A 8 15.52 -2.49 18.67
N ILE A 9 14.49 -3.23 18.24
CA ILE A 9 13.21 -2.66 17.86
C ILE A 9 12.45 -2.25 19.12
N THR A 10 12.31 -0.95 19.31
CA THR A 10 11.51 -0.36 20.39
C THR A 10 10.16 0.13 19.84
N PRO A 11 9.16 0.46 20.69
CA PRO A 11 7.92 1.08 20.25
C PRO A 11 8.11 2.33 19.39
N ALA A 12 9.21 3.09 19.61
CA ALA A 12 9.57 4.24 18.78
C ALA A 12 9.89 3.86 17.32
N ALA A 13 10.28 2.63 17.04
CA ALA A 13 10.53 2.15 15.69
C ALA A 13 9.25 2.09 14.83
N ARG A 14 8.05 2.13 15.43
CA ARG A 14 6.77 2.16 14.69
C ARG A 14 6.69 3.34 13.71
N ARG A 15 7.36 4.45 13.99
CA ARG A 15 7.42 5.59 13.06
C ARG A 15 8.12 5.27 11.74
N LEU A 16 8.93 4.22 11.69
CA LEU A 16 9.64 3.78 10.48
C LEU A 16 8.74 3.00 9.52
N PHE A 17 7.53 2.62 9.96
CA PHE A 17 6.63 1.78 9.20
C PHE A 17 5.34 2.52 8.85
N SER A 18 4.89 2.39 7.62
CA SER A 18 3.51 2.57 7.21
C SER A 18 2.91 1.20 6.96
N TYR A 19 1.76 0.93 7.53
CA TYR A 19 1.10 -0.38 7.46
C TYR A 19 -0.30 -0.24 6.90
N VAL A 20 -0.61 -1.04 5.89
CA VAL A 20 -1.95 -1.19 5.34
C VAL A 20 -2.37 -2.64 5.58
N PRO A 21 -3.27 -2.90 6.53
CA PRO A 21 -3.80 -4.24 6.77
C PRO A 21 -4.79 -4.66 5.69
N GLN A 22 -5.13 -5.93 5.68
CA GLN A 22 -6.26 -6.44 4.94
C GLN A 22 -7.56 -5.73 5.35
N GLY A 23 -8.43 -5.45 4.38
CA GLY A 23 -9.73 -4.82 4.60
C GLY A 23 -9.67 -3.29 4.64
N ASN A 24 -10.74 -2.71 5.17
CA ASN A 24 -10.96 -1.26 5.15
C ASN A 24 -10.59 -0.62 6.47
N THR A 25 -9.76 0.42 6.41
CA THR A 25 -9.28 1.18 7.57
C THR A 25 -9.65 2.67 7.52
N MET A 26 -10.62 3.04 6.66
CA MET A 26 -11.07 4.43 6.55
C MET A 26 -11.96 4.81 7.74
N PHE A 27 -11.82 6.05 8.20
CA PHE A 27 -12.63 6.65 9.26
C PHE A 27 -13.74 7.51 8.67
N SER A 28 -14.83 7.72 9.43
CA SER A 28 -15.84 8.73 9.08
C SER A 28 -15.21 10.11 8.95
N GLY A 29 -15.65 10.86 7.96
CA GLY A 29 -15.12 12.18 7.66
C GLY A 29 -14.89 12.34 6.15
N THR A 30 -14.14 13.34 5.73
CA THR A 30 -13.76 13.52 4.33
C THR A 30 -12.54 12.66 3.95
N ILE A 31 -12.30 12.49 2.66
CA ILE A 31 -11.05 11.86 2.19
C ILE A 31 -9.84 12.68 2.67
N ALA A 32 -9.91 14.02 2.58
CA ALA A 32 -8.85 14.90 3.05
C ALA A 32 -8.55 14.74 4.56
N GLU A 33 -9.59 14.65 5.40
CA GLU A 33 -9.43 14.40 6.83
C GLU A 33 -8.78 13.04 7.10
N ASN A 34 -9.19 11.99 6.38
CA ASN A 34 -8.55 10.68 6.47
C ASN A 34 -7.06 10.73 6.12
N MET A 35 -6.66 11.52 5.12
CA MET A 35 -5.26 11.70 4.73
C MET A 35 -4.50 12.50 5.80
N ARG A 36 -5.06 13.61 6.26
CA ARG A 36 -4.45 14.49 7.27
C ARG A 36 -4.35 13.88 8.67
N ASN A 37 -5.06 12.78 8.93
CA ASN A 37 -4.91 12.02 10.17
C ASN A 37 -3.48 11.45 10.36
N VAL A 38 -2.77 11.15 9.29
CA VAL A 38 -1.38 10.66 9.36
C VAL A 38 -0.34 11.75 9.09
N ARG A 39 -0.75 12.85 8.46
CA ARG A 39 0.08 14.02 8.16
C ARG A 39 -0.79 15.29 8.14
N PRO A 40 -0.94 15.96 9.31
CA PRO A 40 -1.88 17.09 9.49
C PRO A 40 -1.59 18.29 8.60
N ASP A 41 -0.34 18.51 8.23
CA ASP A 41 0.16 19.60 7.40
C ASP A 41 0.16 19.31 5.88
N ALA A 42 -0.38 18.15 5.46
CA ALA A 42 -0.40 17.80 4.05
C ALA A 42 -1.26 18.77 3.23
N THR A 43 -0.68 19.25 2.14
CA THR A 43 -1.40 20.09 1.17
C THR A 43 -2.34 19.24 0.31
N ASP A 44 -3.28 19.89 -0.38
CA ASP A 44 -4.19 19.21 -1.30
C ASP A 44 -3.44 18.58 -2.47
N GLU A 45 -2.36 19.21 -2.92
CA GLU A 45 -1.48 18.69 -3.99
C GLU A 45 -0.78 17.42 -3.54
N GLU A 46 -0.22 17.39 -2.32
CA GLU A 46 0.42 16.18 -1.78
C GLU A 46 -0.57 15.03 -1.60
N ILE A 47 -1.80 15.35 -1.18
CA ILE A 47 -2.90 14.36 -1.12
C ILE A 47 -3.22 13.84 -2.53
N LYS A 48 -3.36 14.72 -3.51
CA LYS A 48 -3.62 14.34 -4.89
C LYS A 48 -2.51 13.45 -5.47
N GLU A 49 -1.24 13.77 -5.21
CA GLU A 49 -0.10 12.95 -5.67
C GLU A 49 -0.20 11.51 -5.17
N VAL A 50 -0.44 11.28 -3.88
CA VAL A 50 -0.56 9.92 -3.35
C VAL A 50 -1.82 9.20 -3.82
N LEU A 51 -2.91 9.93 -4.08
CA LEU A 51 -4.12 9.39 -4.69
C LEU A 51 -3.87 8.95 -6.14
N ILE A 52 -3.03 9.65 -6.89
CA ILE A 52 -2.61 9.25 -8.23
C ILE A 52 -1.77 7.96 -8.17
N VAL A 53 -0.78 7.90 -7.27
CA VAL A 53 0.08 6.71 -7.09
C VAL A 53 -0.75 5.48 -6.74
N SER A 54 -1.73 5.61 -5.85
CA SER A 54 -2.64 4.51 -5.46
C SER A 54 -3.75 4.22 -6.47
N CYS A 55 -3.80 4.92 -7.61
CA CYS A 55 -4.91 4.87 -8.59
C CYS A 55 -6.27 5.27 -8.01
N ALA A 56 -6.31 5.95 -6.86
CA ALA A 56 -7.55 6.42 -6.26
C ALA A 56 -8.07 7.71 -6.92
N TRP A 57 -7.18 8.54 -7.48
CA TRP A 57 -7.57 9.80 -8.11
C TRP A 57 -8.58 9.62 -9.24
N GLU A 58 -8.55 8.49 -9.94
CA GLU A 58 -9.45 8.18 -11.05
C GLU A 58 -10.95 8.26 -10.68
N PHE A 59 -11.29 7.90 -9.46
CA PHE A 59 -12.66 8.01 -8.97
C PHE A 59 -12.87 9.22 -8.07
N VAL A 60 -11.87 9.64 -7.29
CA VAL A 60 -11.97 10.80 -6.39
C VAL A 60 -12.26 12.09 -7.16
N GLN A 61 -11.60 12.31 -8.30
CA GLN A 61 -11.85 13.50 -9.13
C GLN A 61 -13.27 13.58 -9.73
N LYS A 62 -14.02 12.46 -9.74
CA LYS A 62 -15.40 12.39 -10.23
C LYS A 62 -16.44 12.64 -9.13
N LEU A 63 -16.01 12.69 -7.88
CA LEU A 63 -16.89 13.00 -6.77
C LEU A 63 -17.22 14.49 -6.75
N PRO A 64 -18.45 14.88 -6.34
CA PRO A 64 -18.88 16.28 -6.35
C PRO A 64 -17.92 17.22 -5.63
N ASP A 65 -17.39 16.79 -4.48
CA ASP A 65 -16.51 17.58 -3.61
C ASP A 65 -15.05 17.10 -3.68
N GLY A 66 -14.70 16.24 -4.65
CA GLY A 66 -13.34 15.70 -4.80
C GLY A 66 -12.80 15.08 -3.50
N ILE A 67 -11.64 15.57 -3.02
CA ILE A 67 -11.02 15.09 -1.76
C ILE A 67 -11.82 15.47 -0.50
N TYR A 68 -12.75 16.40 -0.59
CA TYR A 68 -13.64 16.80 0.51
C TYR A 68 -14.93 16.00 0.56
N SER A 69 -15.11 15.04 -0.36
CA SER A 69 -16.24 14.11 -0.33
C SER A 69 -16.19 13.23 0.92
N LYS A 70 -17.36 12.99 1.50
CA LYS A 70 -17.49 12.23 2.76
C LYS A 70 -17.28 10.74 2.54
N VAL A 71 -16.54 10.15 3.46
CA VAL A 71 -16.39 8.71 3.68
C VAL A 71 -17.27 8.36 4.88
N GLY A 72 -18.21 7.44 4.71
CA GLY A 72 -19.01 6.94 5.83
C GLY A 72 -18.20 6.02 6.75
N GLU A 73 -18.81 5.59 7.85
CA GLU A 73 -18.19 4.63 8.76
C GLU A 73 -17.73 3.39 7.99
N ARG A 74 -16.52 2.93 8.27
CA ARG A 74 -15.88 1.79 7.58
C ARG A 74 -15.89 1.91 6.05
N GLY A 75 -15.81 3.14 5.51
CA GLY A 75 -15.75 3.38 4.07
C GLY A 75 -17.09 3.23 3.33
N VAL A 76 -18.21 3.29 4.03
CA VAL A 76 -19.55 3.29 3.39
C VAL A 76 -19.57 4.38 2.32
N GLY A 77 -20.06 4.03 1.13
CA GLY A 77 -20.06 4.88 -0.06
C GLY A 77 -18.96 4.56 -1.08
N PHE A 78 -17.98 3.72 -0.70
CA PHE A 78 -16.92 3.24 -1.59
C PHE A 78 -16.94 1.70 -1.69
N SER A 79 -16.57 1.18 -2.87
CA SER A 79 -16.31 -0.26 -2.99
C SER A 79 -15.08 -0.63 -2.14
N GLU A 80 -14.94 -1.92 -1.80
CA GLU A 80 -13.79 -2.40 -1.03
C GLU A 80 -12.46 -2.04 -1.71
N GLY A 81 -12.35 -2.24 -3.02
CA GLY A 81 -11.16 -1.87 -3.79
C GLY A 81 -10.91 -0.35 -3.85
N GLN A 82 -11.95 0.49 -3.80
CA GLN A 82 -11.79 1.94 -3.67
C GLN A 82 -11.26 2.30 -2.27
N ALA A 83 -11.81 1.71 -1.22
CA ALA A 83 -11.37 1.92 0.15
C ALA A 83 -9.92 1.44 0.37
N GLN A 84 -9.53 0.30 -0.22
CA GLN A 84 -8.14 -0.17 -0.19
C GLN A 84 -7.19 0.84 -0.85
N ARG A 85 -7.53 1.36 -2.03
CA ARG A 85 -6.70 2.38 -2.71
C ARG A 85 -6.57 3.67 -1.90
N LEU A 86 -7.62 4.11 -1.21
CA LEU A 86 -7.56 5.24 -0.28
C LEU A 86 -6.66 4.92 0.92
N SER A 87 -6.75 3.72 1.48
CA SER A 87 -5.89 3.27 2.60
C SER A 87 -4.41 3.23 2.20
N ILE A 88 -4.11 2.77 0.98
CA ILE A 88 -2.75 2.81 0.42
C ILE A 88 -2.27 4.25 0.25
N ALA A 89 -3.10 5.15 -0.31
CA ALA A 89 -2.75 6.57 -0.44
C ALA A 89 -2.38 7.21 0.91
N ARG A 90 -3.18 6.95 1.94
CA ARG A 90 -2.91 7.42 3.31
C ARG A 90 -1.58 6.90 3.85
N ALA A 91 -1.27 5.62 3.64
CA ALA A 91 -0.01 5.04 4.06
C ALA A 91 1.20 5.64 3.31
N LEU A 92 1.04 5.95 2.02
CA LEU A 92 2.05 6.62 1.20
C LEU A 92 2.32 8.05 1.69
N LEU A 93 1.27 8.79 2.05
CA LEU A 93 1.37 10.17 2.53
C LEU A 93 2.19 10.29 3.82
N ARG A 94 2.21 9.25 4.64
CA ARG A 94 3.03 9.19 5.85
C ARG A 94 4.53 9.25 5.58
N ARG A 95 4.99 8.93 4.36
CA ARG A 95 6.41 8.95 3.94
C ARG A 95 7.34 8.11 4.83
N ALA A 96 6.84 7.04 5.42
CA ALA A 96 7.68 6.13 6.20
C ALA A 96 8.66 5.37 5.28
N PRO A 97 9.90 5.09 5.73
CA PRO A 97 10.90 4.39 4.92
C PRO A 97 10.55 2.92 4.63
N ILE A 98 9.63 2.32 5.39
CA ILE A 98 9.16 0.95 5.17
C ILE A 98 7.63 0.98 5.02
N LEU A 99 7.15 0.47 3.90
CA LEU A 99 5.72 0.28 3.60
C LEU A 99 5.40 -1.20 3.67
N LEU A 100 4.45 -1.57 4.53
CA LEU A 100 3.93 -2.93 4.66
C LEU A 100 2.51 -2.97 4.08
N LEU A 101 2.31 -3.78 3.06
CA LEU A 101 1.02 -4.03 2.42
C LEU A 101 0.62 -5.48 2.72
N ASP A 102 -0.28 -5.66 3.67
CA ASP A 102 -0.72 -6.97 4.13
C ASP A 102 -2.04 -7.34 3.44
N GLU A 103 -1.94 -8.08 2.34
CA GLU A 103 -3.07 -8.37 1.44
C GLU A 103 -3.89 -7.13 1.05
N ALA A 104 -3.26 -5.97 1.10
CA ALA A 104 -3.90 -4.66 0.96
C ALA A 104 -4.40 -4.37 -0.47
N THR A 105 -4.17 -5.29 -1.40
CA THR A 105 -4.59 -5.23 -2.80
C THR A 105 -5.58 -6.34 -3.18
N SER A 106 -6.02 -7.16 -2.22
CA SER A 106 -6.85 -8.35 -2.46
C SER A 106 -8.21 -8.06 -3.11
N ALA A 107 -8.80 -6.88 -2.87
CA ALA A 107 -10.06 -6.46 -3.48
C ALA A 107 -9.89 -5.72 -4.83
N LEU A 108 -8.65 -5.57 -5.32
CA LEU A 108 -8.38 -4.98 -6.63
C LEU A 108 -8.42 -6.05 -7.73
N ASP A 109 -8.81 -5.65 -8.94
CA ASP A 109 -8.54 -6.46 -10.11
C ASP A 109 -7.04 -6.51 -10.41
N VAL A 110 -6.59 -7.54 -11.13
CA VAL A 110 -5.17 -7.80 -11.41
C VAL A 110 -4.48 -6.62 -12.09
N ALA A 111 -5.16 -5.96 -13.02
CA ALA A 111 -4.58 -4.83 -13.76
C ALA A 111 -4.37 -3.61 -12.85
N THR A 112 -5.34 -3.29 -12.02
CA THR A 112 -5.25 -2.19 -11.04
C THR A 112 -4.19 -2.50 -9.97
N GLU A 113 -4.15 -3.72 -9.44
CA GLU A 113 -3.14 -4.17 -8.48
C GLU A 113 -1.71 -3.97 -9.02
N ARG A 114 -1.43 -4.49 -10.22
CA ARG A 114 -0.12 -4.32 -10.87
C ARG A 114 0.24 -2.86 -11.09
N ARG A 115 -0.73 -2.04 -11.49
CA ARG A 115 -0.53 -0.60 -11.71
C ARG A 115 -0.21 0.13 -10.41
N VAL A 116 -0.93 -0.13 -9.31
CA VAL A 116 -0.67 0.44 -8.00
C VAL A 116 0.74 0.09 -7.53
N LEU A 117 1.11 -1.19 -7.56
CA LEU A 117 2.44 -1.64 -7.13
C LEU A 117 3.56 -1.05 -8.01
N LYS A 118 3.37 -1.02 -9.32
CA LYS A 118 4.32 -0.39 -10.24
C LYS A 118 4.49 1.10 -9.94
N ASN A 119 3.39 1.83 -9.72
CA ASN A 119 3.45 3.25 -9.38
C ASN A 119 4.22 3.47 -8.08
N ILE A 120 3.95 2.67 -7.03
CA ILE A 120 4.68 2.74 -5.74
C ILE A 120 6.19 2.55 -5.96
N MET A 121 6.59 1.59 -6.80
CA MET A 121 8.00 1.30 -7.09
C MET A 121 8.69 2.39 -7.94
N GLN A 122 7.92 3.18 -8.68
CA GLN A 122 8.40 4.25 -9.53
C GLN A 122 8.45 5.63 -8.84
N THR A 123 7.94 5.74 -7.62
CA THR A 123 8.07 6.99 -6.86
C THR A 123 9.55 7.29 -6.56
N ASN A 124 9.93 8.56 -6.64
CA ASN A 124 11.29 9.01 -6.31
C ASN A 124 11.62 8.94 -4.81
N GLU A 125 10.69 8.54 -3.97
CA GLU A 125 10.90 8.39 -2.54
C GLU A 125 11.58 7.04 -2.24
N PRO A 126 12.77 7.04 -1.63
CA PRO A 126 13.48 5.81 -1.28
C PRO A 126 12.73 5.09 -0.14
N ARG A 127 12.06 4.00 -0.47
CA ARG A 127 11.36 3.15 0.51
C ARG A 127 11.55 1.66 0.23
N THR A 128 11.47 0.87 1.28
CA THR A 128 11.32 -0.57 1.17
C THR A 128 9.83 -0.91 1.20
N CYS A 129 9.32 -1.57 0.17
CA CYS A 129 7.95 -2.07 0.13
C CYS A 129 7.96 -3.58 0.38
N ILE A 130 7.23 -4.03 1.37
CA ILE A 130 7.01 -5.44 1.68
C ILE A 130 5.52 -5.73 1.44
N VAL A 131 5.24 -6.70 0.59
CA VAL A 131 3.87 -7.08 0.21
C VAL A 131 3.64 -8.53 0.56
N THR A 132 2.60 -8.83 1.32
CA THR A 132 2.08 -10.19 1.45
C THR A 132 0.95 -10.39 0.44
N THR A 133 0.95 -11.51 -0.25
CA THR A 133 -0.04 -11.78 -1.30
C THR A 133 -0.23 -13.27 -1.51
N HIS A 134 -1.43 -13.67 -1.88
CA HIS A 134 -1.74 -15.00 -2.43
C HIS A 134 -1.82 -15.00 -3.96
N ARG A 135 -1.53 -13.84 -4.61
CA ARG A 135 -1.64 -13.70 -6.06
C ARG A 135 -0.27 -13.75 -6.73
N PRO A 136 0.03 -14.78 -7.54
CA PRO A 136 1.31 -14.90 -8.24
C PRO A 136 1.62 -13.73 -9.17
N THR A 137 0.58 -13.07 -9.71
CA THR A 137 0.73 -11.91 -10.60
C THR A 137 1.51 -10.75 -9.98
N VAL A 138 1.51 -10.62 -8.64
CA VAL A 138 2.27 -9.62 -7.88
C VAL A 138 3.76 -9.91 -7.90
N LEU A 139 4.15 -11.19 -7.98
CA LEU A 139 5.55 -11.61 -7.91
C LEU A 139 6.40 -10.98 -9.01
N SER A 140 5.79 -10.75 -10.19
CA SER A 140 6.46 -10.15 -11.35
C SER A 140 6.97 -8.72 -11.14
N VAL A 141 6.43 -7.98 -10.15
CA VAL A 141 6.84 -6.61 -9.83
C VAL A 141 7.80 -6.56 -8.64
N CYS A 142 8.06 -7.68 -7.98
CA CYS A 142 8.93 -7.76 -6.82
C CYS A 142 10.39 -8.02 -7.21
N ARG A 143 11.34 -7.33 -6.54
CA ARG A 143 12.77 -7.60 -6.74
C ARG A 143 13.24 -8.86 -6.04
N ARG A 144 12.60 -9.25 -4.94
CA ARG A 144 12.88 -10.45 -4.16
C ARG A 144 11.56 -11.03 -3.71
N VAL A 145 11.46 -12.35 -3.80
CA VAL A 145 10.30 -13.11 -3.36
C VAL A 145 10.75 -14.05 -2.25
N TYR A 146 9.98 -14.10 -1.19
CA TYR A 146 10.20 -14.98 -0.05
C TYR A 146 9.01 -15.92 0.10
N GLY A 147 9.30 -17.19 0.32
CA GLY A 147 8.30 -18.19 0.68
C GLY A 147 8.45 -18.60 2.15
N ILE A 148 7.36 -19.02 2.76
CA ILE A 148 7.39 -19.64 4.10
C ILE A 148 7.25 -21.14 3.90
N ARG A 149 8.30 -21.89 4.25
CA ARG A 149 8.35 -23.36 4.17
C ARG A 149 8.85 -23.90 5.50
N GLU A 150 8.15 -24.86 6.06
CA GLU A 150 8.54 -25.51 7.34
C GLU A 150 8.84 -24.46 8.44
N GLN A 151 8.01 -23.45 8.58
CA GLN A 151 8.15 -22.34 9.54
C GLN A 151 9.42 -21.49 9.34
N ARG A 152 10.06 -21.57 8.17
CA ARG A 152 11.24 -20.77 7.82
C ARG A 152 10.93 -19.88 6.63
N CYS A 153 11.47 -18.66 6.68
CA CYS A 153 11.43 -17.73 5.55
C CYS A 153 12.61 -18.02 4.64
N VAL A 154 12.34 -18.39 3.38
CA VAL A 154 13.35 -18.73 2.36
C VAL A 154 13.23 -17.80 1.16
N VAL A 155 14.35 -17.42 0.56
CA VAL A 155 14.36 -16.68 -0.69
C VAL A 155 14.04 -17.66 -1.81
N LEU A 156 13.06 -17.34 -2.64
CA LEU A 156 12.70 -18.14 -3.80
C LEU A 156 13.62 -17.80 -4.98
N THR A 157 14.00 -18.81 -5.75
CA THR A 157 14.75 -18.64 -7.01
C THR A 157 13.85 -18.10 -8.11
N ALA A 158 14.44 -17.56 -9.18
CA ALA A 158 13.68 -17.09 -10.34
C ALA A 158 12.85 -18.21 -10.98
N GLU A 159 13.38 -19.44 -11.02
CA GLU A 159 12.69 -20.63 -11.55
C GLU A 159 11.46 -21.00 -10.70
N GLU A 160 11.60 -20.97 -9.37
CA GLU A 160 10.49 -21.24 -8.45
C GLU A 160 9.38 -20.18 -8.58
N VAL A 161 9.76 -18.90 -8.70
CA VAL A 161 8.82 -17.80 -8.92
C VAL A 161 8.10 -17.95 -10.26
N GLN A 162 8.84 -18.29 -11.34
CA GLN A 162 8.24 -18.51 -12.66
C GLN A 162 7.23 -19.66 -12.62
N LYS A 163 7.61 -20.79 -12.01
CA LYS A 163 6.71 -21.95 -11.87
C LYS A 163 5.42 -21.57 -11.14
N MET A 164 5.51 -20.79 -10.04
CA MET A 164 4.32 -20.29 -9.32
C MET A 164 3.45 -19.37 -10.19
N MET A 165 4.05 -18.60 -11.10
CA MET A 165 3.30 -17.75 -12.03
C MET A 165 2.61 -18.53 -13.14
N ASP A 166 3.17 -19.66 -13.56
CA ASP A 166 2.65 -20.50 -14.65
C ASP A 166 1.54 -21.46 -14.17
N GLU A 167 1.47 -21.75 -12.86
CA GLU A 167 0.46 -22.63 -12.25
C GLU A 167 -0.89 -21.91 -11.98
N PHE A 168 -0.99 -20.59 -12.23
CA PHE A 168 -2.17 -19.74 -12.00
C PHE A 168 -2.52 -18.86 -13.20
#